data_2704ba26b5891ea0330d042425ac4db4
#
_entry.id   2704ba26b5891ea0330d042425ac4db4
#
_cell.length_a   1.000
_cell.length_b   1.000
_cell.length_c   1.000
_cell.angle_alpha   90.00
_cell.angle_beta   90.00
_cell.angle_gamma   90.00
#
_symmetry.space_group_name_H-M   'P 1'
#
loop_
_entity.id
_entity.type
_entity.pdbx_description
1 polymer ?
#
loop_
_entity_poly.entity_id
_entity_poly.type
_entity_poly.pdbx_seq_one_letter_code
_entity_poly.pdbx_strand_id
1 'polypeptide(L)'
;GCMKQALADAGVAREQGDHTNAHGTGTHMNDSCETAAIHAVFGEHAKQIAVVSTKSMTGHLLGGAGGVEAVFTALALRDQFAPPTIHYEQPDPECDLDYVPNVGREMSMTYALSNSLGFGGHNACIALR
;
A
#
# COMPACT_ATOMS: atom_id res chain seq x y z
N GLY A 1 11.78 6.63 -6.90
CA GLY A 1 10.46 6.60 -7.44
C GLY A 1 9.45 7.39 -6.63
N CYS A 2 8.17 7.32 -6.99
CA CYS A 2 7.09 8.14 -6.43
C CYS A 2 6.92 8.06 -4.90
N MET A 3 7.08 6.88 -4.29
CA MET A 3 7.00 6.74 -2.83
C MET A 3 8.09 7.55 -2.10
N LYS A 4 9.34 7.48 -2.57
CA LYS A 4 10.43 8.30 -2.00
C LYS A 4 10.15 9.78 -2.10
N GLN A 5 9.60 10.21 -3.22
CA GLN A 5 9.24 11.59 -3.49
C GLN A 5 8.09 12.06 -2.59
N ALA A 6 7.05 11.24 -2.42
CA ALA A 6 5.93 11.53 -1.54
C ALA A 6 6.38 11.67 -0.07
N LEU A 7 7.24 10.78 0.42
CA LEU A 7 7.80 10.87 1.77
C LEU A 7 8.65 12.12 1.96
N ALA A 8 9.52 12.45 1.00
CA ALA A 8 10.34 13.65 1.04
C ALA A 8 9.50 14.93 1.03
N ASP A 9 8.48 14.99 0.18
CA ASP A 9 7.56 16.11 0.07
C ASP A 9 6.75 16.32 1.35
N ALA A 10 6.34 15.22 1.98
CA ALA A 10 5.64 15.24 3.26
C ALA A 10 6.54 15.52 4.47
N GLY A 11 7.86 15.49 4.31
CA GLY A 11 8.81 15.62 5.42
C GLY A 11 8.79 14.42 6.37
N VAL A 12 8.47 13.23 5.86
CA VAL A 12 8.31 12.00 6.66
C VAL A 12 9.51 11.08 6.42
N ALA A 13 10.13 10.62 7.51
CA ALA A 13 11.17 9.60 7.44
C ALA A 13 10.55 8.24 7.10
N ARG A 14 11.28 7.40 6.39
CA ARG A 14 10.79 6.07 5.97
C ARG A 14 10.36 5.19 7.15
N GLU A 15 11.02 5.35 8.29
CA GLU A 15 10.73 4.61 9.53
C GLU A 15 9.39 5.01 10.18
N GLN A 16 8.78 6.10 9.73
CA GLN A 16 7.50 6.62 10.22
C GLN A 16 6.29 6.11 9.42
N GLY A 17 6.51 5.43 8.29
CA GLY A 17 5.43 4.85 7.51
C GLY A 17 4.83 3.64 8.21
N ASP A 18 3.50 3.59 8.32
CA ASP A 18 2.78 2.56 9.05
C ASP A 18 1.93 1.68 8.14
N HIS A 19 1.39 2.24 7.08
CA HIS A 19 0.44 1.58 6.20
C HIS A 19 0.61 2.04 4.76
N THR A 20 0.42 1.12 3.82
CA THR A 20 0.40 1.40 2.39
C THR A 20 -0.79 0.71 1.75
N ASN A 21 -1.66 1.48 1.12
CA ASN A 21 -2.65 0.95 0.18
C ASN A 21 -1.96 0.82 -1.17
N ALA A 22 -1.57 -0.40 -1.49
CA ALA A 22 -0.82 -0.73 -2.68
C ALA A 22 -1.68 -0.67 -3.93
N HIS A 23 -1.06 -0.49 -5.09
CA HIS A 23 -1.75 -0.65 -6.37
C HIS A 23 -2.32 -2.07 -6.50
N GLY A 24 -1.54 -3.09 -6.19
CA GLY A 24 -1.95 -4.45 -5.86
C GLY A 24 -3.04 -5.02 -6.76
N THR A 25 -2.77 -5.15 -8.06
CA THR A 25 -3.75 -5.65 -9.04
C THR A 25 -3.98 -7.15 -9.00
N GLY A 26 -3.15 -7.89 -8.27
CA GLY A 26 -3.17 -9.35 -8.22
C GLY A 26 -2.43 -10.02 -9.37
N THR A 27 -1.76 -9.25 -10.24
CA THR A 27 -0.88 -9.82 -11.26
C THR A 27 0.48 -10.11 -10.67
N HIS A 28 1.09 -11.24 -11.05
CA HIS A 28 2.41 -11.63 -10.55
C HIS A 28 3.46 -10.53 -10.75
N MET A 29 3.52 -9.95 -11.94
CA MET A 29 4.48 -8.89 -12.27
C MET A 29 4.28 -7.64 -11.41
N ASN A 30 3.04 -7.18 -11.25
CA ASN A 30 2.76 -5.99 -10.44
C ASN A 30 3.11 -6.23 -8.96
N ASP A 31 2.66 -7.35 -8.42
CA ASP A 31 2.77 -7.59 -6.98
C ASP A 31 4.22 -7.80 -6.56
N SER A 32 5.02 -8.53 -7.35
CA SER A 32 6.44 -8.71 -7.08
C SER A 32 7.24 -7.42 -7.27
N CYS A 33 6.95 -6.63 -8.30
CA CYS A 33 7.60 -5.34 -8.53
C CYS A 33 7.26 -4.32 -7.45
N GLU A 34 6.01 -4.27 -7.02
CA GLU A 34 5.59 -3.34 -5.95
C GLU A 34 6.17 -3.74 -4.60
N THR A 35 6.22 -5.04 -4.28
CA THR A 35 6.90 -5.56 -3.10
C THR A 35 8.39 -5.17 -3.10
N ALA A 36 9.08 -5.37 -4.21
CA ALA A 36 10.49 -4.97 -4.35
C ALA A 36 10.67 -3.45 -4.18
N ALA A 37 9.75 -2.65 -4.72
CA ALA A 37 9.79 -1.20 -4.57
C ALA A 37 9.58 -0.76 -3.11
N ILE A 38 8.71 -1.41 -2.37
CA ILE A 38 8.48 -1.15 -0.95
C ILE A 38 9.73 -1.49 -0.13
N HIS A 39 10.36 -2.63 -0.39
CA HIS A 39 11.65 -2.98 0.22
C HIS A 39 12.73 -1.94 -0.08
N ALA A 40 12.83 -1.47 -1.30
CA ALA A 40 13.83 -0.47 -1.72
C ALA A 40 13.62 0.90 -1.05
N VAL A 41 12.38 1.26 -0.73
CA VAL A 41 12.05 2.54 -0.08
C VAL A 41 12.22 2.45 1.43
N PHE A 42 11.68 1.42 2.07
CA PHE A 42 11.59 1.31 3.52
C PHE A 42 12.70 0.45 4.15
N GLY A 43 13.44 -0.32 3.35
CA GLY A 43 14.50 -1.20 3.84
C GLY A 43 13.96 -2.20 4.86
N GLU A 44 14.62 -2.33 6.00
CA GLU A 44 14.21 -3.25 7.08
C GLU A 44 12.85 -2.92 7.68
N HIS A 45 12.44 -1.65 7.66
CA HIS A 45 11.13 -1.21 8.14
C HIS A 45 9.96 -1.73 7.29
N ALA A 46 10.22 -2.15 6.05
CA ALA A 46 9.19 -2.69 5.16
C ALA A 46 8.37 -3.82 5.78
N LYS A 47 8.97 -4.66 6.60
CA LYS A 47 8.30 -5.77 7.30
C LYS A 47 7.38 -5.33 8.44
N GLN A 48 7.47 -4.08 8.86
CA GLN A 48 6.63 -3.49 9.92
C GLN A 48 5.45 -2.69 9.35
N ILE A 49 5.38 -2.53 8.04
CA ILE A 49 4.32 -1.80 7.35
C ILE A 49 3.20 -2.76 6.98
N ALA A 50 1.95 -2.36 7.28
CA ALA A 50 0.79 -3.06 6.75
C ALA A 50 0.58 -2.65 5.28
N VAL A 51 0.77 -3.58 4.37
CA VAL A 51 0.63 -3.38 2.92
C VAL A 51 -0.63 -4.09 2.45
N VAL A 52 -1.66 -3.34 2.10
CA VAL A 52 -2.93 -3.92 1.68
C VAL A 52 -3.28 -3.50 0.26
N SER A 53 -4.13 -4.26 -0.38
CA SER A 53 -4.80 -3.83 -1.61
C SER A 53 -6.31 -3.91 -1.42
N THR A 54 -6.94 -2.75 -1.33
CA THR A 54 -8.40 -2.65 -1.26
C THR A 54 -9.06 -3.06 -2.58
N LYS A 55 -8.30 -3.20 -3.68
CA LYS A 55 -8.78 -3.79 -4.93
C LYS A 55 -9.23 -5.24 -4.76
N SER A 56 -8.74 -5.94 -3.74
CA SER A 56 -9.24 -7.28 -3.41
C SER A 56 -10.74 -7.29 -3.08
N MET A 57 -11.27 -6.18 -2.59
CA MET A 57 -12.68 -6.00 -2.22
C MET A 57 -13.49 -5.27 -3.31
N THR A 58 -12.90 -4.27 -3.96
CA THR A 58 -13.62 -3.38 -4.89
C THR A 58 -13.38 -3.67 -6.36
N GLY A 59 -12.34 -4.44 -6.69
CA GLY A 59 -11.85 -4.55 -8.06
C GLY A 59 -11.09 -3.30 -8.50
N HIS A 60 -10.61 -3.32 -9.72
CA HIS A 60 -9.86 -2.21 -10.30
C HIS A 60 -10.79 -1.23 -11.03
N LEU A 61 -10.98 -0.05 -10.44
CA LEU A 61 -11.87 0.99 -10.98
C LEU A 61 -11.20 1.90 -12.05
N LEU A 62 -10.06 1.46 -12.59
CA LEU A 62 -9.32 2.22 -13.61
C LEU A 62 -9.05 3.66 -13.17
N GLY A 63 -9.50 4.66 -13.92
CA GLY A 63 -9.29 6.08 -13.59
C GLY A 63 -9.86 6.53 -12.25
N GLY A 64 -10.85 5.82 -11.72
CA GLY A 64 -11.44 6.11 -10.39
C GLY A 64 -10.72 5.45 -9.22
N ALA A 65 -9.84 4.47 -9.49
CA ALA A 65 -9.21 3.65 -8.45
C ALA A 65 -8.43 4.49 -7.43
N GLY A 66 -7.61 5.42 -7.90
CA GLY A 66 -6.76 6.24 -7.02
C GLY A 66 -7.56 7.10 -6.05
N GLY A 67 -8.67 7.68 -6.50
CA GLY A 67 -9.55 8.49 -5.65
C GLY A 67 -10.22 7.67 -4.56
N VAL A 68 -10.78 6.52 -4.91
CA VAL A 68 -11.43 5.62 -3.95
C VAL A 68 -10.43 5.08 -2.94
N GLU A 69 -9.25 4.68 -3.40
CA GLU A 69 -8.19 4.16 -2.53
C GLU A 69 -7.61 5.23 -1.59
N ALA A 70 -7.52 6.47 -2.04
CA ALA A 70 -7.15 7.59 -1.17
C ALA A 70 -8.15 7.80 -0.03
N VAL A 71 -9.45 7.69 -0.32
CA VAL A 71 -10.51 7.76 0.70
C VAL A 71 -10.39 6.60 1.69
N PHE A 72 -10.19 5.38 1.22
CA PHE A 72 -10.00 4.22 2.10
C PHE A 72 -8.75 4.37 2.98
N THR A 73 -7.67 4.92 2.45
CA THR A 73 -6.45 5.17 3.22
C THR A 73 -6.69 6.23 4.30
N ALA A 74 -7.41 7.30 3.99
CA ALA A 74 -7.79 8.32 4.96
C ALA A 74 -8.70 7.76 6.06
N LEU A 75 -9.65 6.90 5.71
CA LEU A 75 -10.51 6.22 6.68
C LEU A 75 -9.73 5.26 7.57
N ALA A 76 -8.77 4.53 7.02
CA ALA A 76 -7.88 3.65 7.78
C ALA A 76 -7.10 4.43 8.84
N LEU A 77 -6.56 5.60 8.49
CA LEU A 77 -5.89 6.49 9.44
C LEU A 77 -6.85 7.02 10.49
N ARG A 78 -8.03 7.49 10.10
CA ARG A 78 -9.03 8.02 11.03
C ARG A 78 -9.45 6.98 12.07
N ASP A 79 -9.71 5.76 11.62
CA ASP A 79 -10.25 4.69 12.45
C ASP A 79 -9.16 3.82 13.08
N GLN A 80 -7.88 4.06 12.76
CA GLN A 80 -6.73 3.28 13.24
C GLN A 80 -6.93 1.78 12.98
N PHE A 81 -7.33 1.47 11.77
CA PHE A 81 -7.69 0.12 11.32
C PHE A 81 -7.09 -0.17 9.94
N ALA A 82 -6.32 -1.26 9.86
CA ALA A 82 -5.80 -1.75 8.59
C ALA A 82 -6.86 -2.67 7.93
N PRO A 83 -7.44 -2.27 6.77
CA PRO A 83 -8.36 -3.14 6.06
C PRO A 83 -7.63 -4.37 5.53
N PRO A 84 -8.32 -5.50 5.32
CA PRO A 84 -7.68 -6.71 4.86
C PRO A 84 -7.43 -6.69 3.35
N THR A 85 -6.45 -7.50 2.91
CA THR A 85 -6.38 -8.02 1.55
C THR A 85 -7.15 -9.34 1.55
N ILE A 86 -8.32 -9.39 0.96
CA ILE A 86 -9.15 -10.60 0.95
C ILE A 86 -8.77 -11.54 -0.21
N HIS A 87 -9.28 -12.77 -0.17
CA HIS A 87 -8.97 -13.83 -1.13
C HIS A 87 -7.49 -14.25 -1.13
N TYR A 88 -6.81 -14.07 0.01
CA TYR A 88 -5.43 -14.49 0.18
C TYR A 88 -5.39 -15.95 0.60
N GLU A 89 -5.03 -16.85 -0.32
CA GLU A 89 -5.07 -18.30 -0.10
C GLU A 89 -3.67 -18.91 0.03
N GLN A 90 -2.71 -18.43 -0.79
CA GLN A 90 -1.35 -18.96 -0.82
C GLN A 90 -0.31 -17.84 -0.77
N PRO A 91 0.66 -17.90 0.16
CA PRO A 91 1.78 -16.98 0.18
C PRO A 91 2.65 -17.12 -1.07
N ASP A 92 3.06 -16.00 -1.65
CA ASP A 92 4.06 -15.96 -2.72
C ASP A 92 5.42 -15.61 -2.12
N PRO A 93 6.48 -16.43 -2.32
CA PRO A 93 7.82 -16.13 -1.79
C PRO A 93 8.42 -14.80 -2.28
N GLU A 94 8.00 -14.32 -3.44
CA GLU A 94 8.41 -13.01 -3.98
C GLU A 94 7.64 -11.84 -3.37
N CYS A 95 6.59 -12.12 -2.61
CA CYS A 95 5.74 -11.16 -1.93
C CYS A 95 5.76 -11.49 -0.44
N ASP A 96 6.76 -11.02 0.28
CA ASP A 96 7.08 -11.42 1.67
C ASP A 96 6.72 -10.37 2.73
N LEU A 97 5.87 -9.42 2.40
CA LEU A 97 5.43 -8.37 3.31
C LEU A 97 4.17 -8.77 4.10
N ASP A 98 3.77 -7.93 5.03
CA ASP A 98 2.52 -8.09 5.77
C ASP A 98 1.35 -7.51 4.97
N TYR A 99 0.61 -8.37 4.32
CA TYR A 99 -0.54 -8.00 3.47
C TYR A 99 -1.88 -7.95 4.21
N VAL A 100 -1.89 -8.12 5.53
CA VAL A 100 -3.11 -8.18 6.35
C VAL A 100 -4.11 -9.18 5.74
N PRO A 101 -3.75 -10.46 5.65
CA PRO A 101 -4.52 -11.41 4.86
C PRO A 101 -5.90 -11.68 5.46
N ASN A 102 -6.95 -11.54 4.65
CA ASN A 102 -8.34 -11.94 4.86
C ASN A 102 -9.09 -11.26 6.02
N VAL A 103 -8.42 -10.87 7.10
CA VAL A 103 -9.05 -10.23 8.27
C VAL A 103 -8.32 -8.93 8.59
N GLY A 104 -9.05 -7.82 8.58
CA GLY A 104 -8.50 -6.53 8.99
C GLY A 104 -8.15 -6.51 10.49
N ARG A 105 -7.34 -5.55 10.90
CA ARG A 105 -6.93 -5.42 12.29
C ARG A 105 -6.78 -3.97 12.73
N GLU A 106 -7.01 -3.74 13.99
CA GLU A 106 -6.66 -2.48 14.65
C GLU A 106 -5.13 -2.34 14.72
N MET A 107 -4.62 -1.16 14.39
CA MET A 107 -3.22 -0.82 14.57
C MET A 107 -3.03 0.67 14.68
N SER A 108 -2.03 1.10 15.45
CA SER A 108 -1.65 2.51 15.54
C SER A 108 -0.99 2.95 14.24
N MET A 109 -1.51 4.01 13.63
CA MET A 109 -1.00 4.58 12.39
C MET A 109 -0.90 6.09 12.50
N THR A 110 0.23 6.66 12.06
CA THR A 110 0.40 8.10 11.92
C THR A 110 0.50 8.50 10.46
N TYR A 111 1.22 7.72 9.65
CA TYR A 111 1.42 8.00 8.23
C TYR A 111 1.05 6.80 7.39
N ALA A 112 0.33 7.07 6.31
CA ALA A 112 -0.05 6.07 5.32
C ALA A 112 0.23 6.56 3.90
N LEU A 113 0.48 5.62 3.00
CA LEU A 113 0.68 5.88 1.58
C LEU A 113 -0.44 5.23 0.77
N SER A 114 -0.80 5.86 -0.34
CA SER A 114 -1.65 5.24 -1.37
C SER A 114 -0.92 5.30 -2.71
N ASN A 115 -0.69 4.14 -3.32
CA ASN A 115 0.04 3.99 -4.56
C ASN A 115 -0.89 3.72 -5.73
N SER A 116 -0.61 4.36 -6.85
CA SER A 116 -1.24 4.06 -8.14
C SER A 116 -0.17 3.90 -9.20
N LEU A 117 -0.15 2.75 -9.86
CA LEU A 117 0.79 2.43 -10.92
C LEU A 117 0.03 2.31 -12.24
N GLY A 118 0.43 3.08 -13.23
CA GLY A 118 -0.21 3.11 -14.54
C GLY A 118 0.69 2.59 -15.65
N PHE A 119 0.09 2.31 -16.80
CA PHE A 119 0.83 1.92 -18.00
C PHE A 119 1.81 2.99 -18.43
N GLY A 120 2.94 2.58 -19.02
CA GLY A 120 3.97 3.50 -19.48
C GLY A 120 4.81 4.13 -18.37
N GLY A 121 4.74 3.62 -17.14
CA GLY A 121 5.53 4.12 -16.02
C GLY A 121 4.96 5.36 -15.34
N HIS A 122 3.71 5.68 -15.58
CA HIS A 122 3.00 6.75 -14.89
C HIS A 122 2.60 6.29 -13.48
N ASN A 123 3.43 6.60 -12.50
CA ASN A 123 3.24 6.19 -11.12
C ASN A 123 2.97 7.40 -10.24
N ALA A 124 2.02 7.28 -9.34
CA ALA A 124 1.68 8.30 -8.37
C ALA A 124 1.63 7.71 -6.96
N CYS A 125 2.00 8.52 -5.98
CA CYS A 125 1.88 8.15 -4.56
C CYS A 125 1.46 9.38 -3.78
N ILE A 126 0.50 9.22 -2.90
CA ILE A 126 0.12 10.26 -1.93
C ILE A 126 0.43 9.78 -0.53
N ALA A 127 0.95 10.69 0.28
CA ALA A 127 1.19 10.48 1.71
C ALA A 127 0.12 11.21 2.51
N LEU A 128 -0.43 10.53 3.49
CA LEU A 128 -1.51 11.01 4.37
C LEU A 128 -1.12 10.86 5.84
N ARG A 129 -1.67 11.71 6.69
CA ARG A 129 -1.58 11.62 8.15
C ARG A 129 -2.87 12.07 8.83
#